data_30a2cb98b3748d3684a2a9f7728ba5c3
#
_entry.id   30a2cb98b3748d3684a2a9f7728ba5c3
#
_cell.length_a   1.000
_cell.length_b   1.000
_cell.length_c   1.000
_cell.angle_alpha   90.00
_cell.angle_beta   90.00
_cell.angle_gamma   90.00
#
_symmetry.space_group_name_H-M   'P 1'
#
loop_
_entity.id
_entity.type
_entity.pdbx_description
1 polymer ?
#
loop_
_entity_poly.entity_id
_entity_poly.type
_entity_poly.pdbx_seq_one_letter_code
_entity_poly.pdbx_strand_id
1 'polypeptide(L)'
;GVKAKKNLELIKKNLSLRSRSSYSENIANQDVLKVKSSLKEIGYYFSTVELIVEELSDNQVNLTYKIDLGNKAKIKRIKFIGDKKYKDSKLKNIIISEEYKFWKFISGKKYLNEQIIKFDKRLLKNFYLNKGYYDVNVNSSFAKLLDTDEFEIIYNINANNKFYFNNLKLDLPSDFNSENFVGIEKLFQNLKDEPYSINSVRDIIEEIELVVLNDQYEATQTNVNEQIIDNKINLTFKIEETEKFTVERINIFGNDITRESVIRNNLSLDEGDIYNELLAKKSENNLKSLGIFAEVDTNVIQGNSDFSKIIEFNIKEKPTGEIMAGAGFGTSGASISAGVKENNYLGRGIKF
;
A
#
# COMPACT_ATOMS: atom_id res chain seq x y z
N GLY A 1 -0.06 2.39 -31.01
CA GLY A 1 0.83 2.81 -29.92
C GLY A 1 0.07 3.26 -28.68
N VAL A 2 0.79 3.50 -27.60
CA VAL A 2 0.23 3.92 -26.30
C VAL A 2 -0.29 5.36 -26.39
N LYS A 3 -1.61 5.53 -26.34
CA LYS A 3 -2.25 6.86 -26.49
C LYS A 3 -2.38 7.62 -25.15
N ALA A 4 -2.50 6.91 -24.02
CA ALA A 4 -2.69 7.55 -22.71
C ALA A 4 -1.36 8.11 -22.20
N LYS A 5 -1.28 9.43 -21.98
CA LYS A 5 -0.08 10.14 -21.48
C LYS A 5 0.49 9.50 -20.22
N LYS A 6 -0.36 9.16 -19.25
CA LYS A 6 0.04 8.50 -17.99
C LYS A 6 0.76 7.17 -18.21
N ASN A 7 0.27 6.34 -19.16
CA ASN A 7 0.88 5.05 -19.47
C ASN A 7 2.22 5.22 -20.20
N LEU A 8 2.32 6.23 -21.05
CA LEU A 8 3.56 6.57 -21.75
C LEU A 8 4.63 7.04 -20.77
N GLU A 9 4.26 7.86 -19.80
CA GLU A 9 5.17 8.32 -18.74
C GLU A 9 5.65 7.16 -17.86
N LEU A 10 4.75 6.22 -17.49
CA LEU A 10 5.12 5.01 -16.75
C LEU A 10 6.18 4.20 -17.51
N ILE A 11 5.96 3.97 -18.80
CA ILE A 11 6.91 3.22 -19.63
C ILE A 11 8.25 3.94 -19.72
N LYS A 12 8.24 5.27 -20.00
CA LYS A 12 9.45 6.08 -20.11
C LYS A 12 10.25 6.13 -18.80
N LYS A 13 9.58 6.16 -17.63
CA LYS A 13 10.23 6.16 -16.32
C LYS A 13 11.06 4.89 -16.09
N ASN A 14 10.61 3.76 -16.62
CA ASN A 14 11.25 2.46 -16.43
C ASN A 14 12.42 2.20 -17.42
N LEU A 15 12.61 3.04 -18.44
CA LEU A 15 13.73 2.90 -19.35
C LEU A 15 15.05 3.32 -18.68
N SER A 16 16.11 2.54 -18.91
CA SER A 16 17.48 2.87 -18.48
C SER A 16 18.16 3.82 -19.48
N LEU A 17 17.97 3.57 -20.77
CA LEU A 17 18.52 4.43 -21.82
C LEU A 17 17.65 5.67 -21.98
N ARG A 18 18.29 6.83 -21.90
CA ARG A 18 17.66 8.14 -22.05
C ARG A 18 18.39 8.93 -23.13
N SER A 19 17.75 9.99 -23.60
CA SER A 19 18.40 10.93 -24.51
C SER A 19 19.74 11.40 -23.92
N ARG A 20 20.80 11.36 -24.74
CA ARG A 20 22.18 11.72 -24.39
C ARG A 20 22.90 10.75 -23.42
N SER A 21 22.40 9.54 -23.22
CA SER A 21 23.14 8.49 -22.52
C SER A 21 23.99 7.68 -23.51
N SER A 22 25.05 7.04 -23.02
CA SER A 22 25.84 6.10 -23.83
C SER A 22 25.00 4.91 -24.26
N TYR A 23 25.02 4.56 -25.53
CA TYR A 23 24.33 3.40 -26.08
C TYR A 23 25.01 2.09 -25.65
N SER A 24 24.21 1.14 -25.28
CA SER A 24 24.60 -0.25 -25.06
C SER A 24 23.48 -1.17 -25.54
N GLU A 25 23.80 -2.06 -26.44
CA GLU A 25 22.84 -3.04 -26.99
C GLU A 25 22.21 -3.91 -25.90
N ASN A 26 23.02 -4.32 -24.93
CA ASN A 26 22.54 -5.12 -23.80
C ASN A 26 21.49 -4.37 -22.97
N ILE A 27 21.75 -3.09 -22.65
CA ILE A 27 20.82 -2.23 -21.92
C ILE A 27 19.55 -1.97 -22.75
N ALA A 28 19.69 -1.76 -24.07
CA ALA A 28 18.55 -1.56 -24.97
C ALA A 28 17.63 -2.79 -25.02
N ASN A 29 18.20 -4.00 -25.07
CA ASN A 29 17.45 -5.24 -24.99
C ASN A 29 16.78 -5.46 -23.63
N GLN A 30 17.44 -5.09 -22.53
CA GLN A 30 16.80 -5.10 -21.21
C GLN A 30 15.62 -4.10 -21.14
N ASP A 31 15.75 -2.94 -21.76
CA ASP A 31 14.67 -1.96 -21.80
C ASP A 31 13.47 -2.46 -22.62
N VAL A 32 13.66 -3.27 -23.67
CA VAL A 32 12.54 -3.97 -24.34
C VAL A 32 11.75 -4.83 -23.36
N LEU A 33 12.44 -5.58 -22.49
CA LEU A 33 11.78 -6.41 -21.46
C LEU A 33 11.02 -5.54 -20.43
N LYS A 34 11.58 -4.40 -20.03
CA LYS A 34 10.91 -3.46 -19.12
C LYS A 34 9.67 -2.84 -19.74
N VAL A 35 9.73 -2.46 -21.03
CA VAL A 35 8.57 -1.96 -21.77
C VAL A 35 7.48 -3.04 -21.83
N LYS A 36 7.83 -4.28 -22.16
CA LYS A 36 6.87 -5.41 -22.16
C LYS A 36 6.24 -5.63 -20.78
N SER A 37 7.04 -5.57 -19.70
CA SER A 37 6.54 -5.68 -18.34
C SER A 37 5.55 -4.57 -18.01
N SER A 38 5.89 -3.32 -18.30
CA SER A 38 5.02 -2.17 -18.06
C SER A 38 3.69 -2.26 -18.87
N LEU A 39 3.75 -2.81 -20.07
CA LEU A 39 2.55 -3.03 -20.89
C LEU A 39 1.64 -4.12 -20.29
N LYS A 40 2.23 -5.21 -19.76
CA LYS A 40 1.48 -6.25 -19.04
C LYS A 40 0.79 -5.70 -17.79
N GLU A 41 1.46 -4.82 -17.02
CA GLU A 41 0.88 -4.17 -15.83
C GLU A 41 -0.39 -3.37 -16.14
N ILE A 42 -0.51 -2.79 -17.33
CA ILE A 42 -1.69 -2.05 -17.77
C ILE A 42 -2.68 -2.89 -18.60
N GLY A 43 -2.47 -4.22 -18.62
CA GLY A 43 -3.40 -5.20 -19.21
C GLY A 43 -3.10 -5.60 -20.66
N TYR A 44 -2.04 -5.12 -21.30
CA TYR A 44 -1.65 -5.51 -22.65
C TYR A 44 -0.69 -6.70 -22.61
N TYR A 45 -1.22 -7.87 -22.28
CA TYR A 45 -0.43 -9.09 -22.10
C TYR A 45 0.15 -9.63 -23.41
N PHE A 46 -0.51 -9.36 -24.55
CA PHE A 46 -0.13 -9.83 -25.87
C PHE A 46 0.70 -8.82 -26.67
N SER A 47 1.12 -7.73 -26.06
CA SER A 47 1.89 -6.71 -26.76
C SER A 47 3.24 -7.23 -27.25
N THR A 48 3.62 -6.78 -28.42
CA THR A 48 4.97 -6.97 -28.96
C THR A 48 5.75 -5.65 -28.93
N VAL A 49 7.04 -5.75 -28.67
CA VAL A 49 7.96 -4.61 -28.66
C VAL A 49 9.16 -4.98 -29.51
N GLU A 50 9.40 -4.21 -30.54
CA GLU A 50 10.52 -4.32 -31.46
C GLU A 50 11.45 -3.12 -31.25
N LEU A 51 12.74 -3.37 -31.10
CA LEU A 51 13.76 -2.34 -31.01
C LEU A 51 14.30 -2.06 -32.41
N ILE A 52 14.25 -0.81 -32.84
CA ILE A 52 14.85 -0.33 -34.07
C ILE A 52 16.00 0.60 -33.69
N VAL A 53 17.19 0.29 -34.17
CA VAL A 53 18.41 1.09 -33.94
C VAL A 53 18.83 1.67 -35.27
N GLU A 54 18.88 2.98 -35.38
CA GLU A 54 19.33 3.71 -36.54
C GLU A 54 20.65 4.42 -36.22
N GLU A 55 21.71 4.09 -36.95
CA GLU A 55 22.98 4.77 -36.81
C GLU A 55 22.91 6.15 -37.47
N LEU A 56 23.35 7.17 -36.75
CA LEU A 56 23.43 8.55 -37.21
C LEU A 56 24.91 8.96 -37.39
N SER A 57 25.14 10.13 -37.99
CA SER A 57 26.50 10.76 -38.01
C SER A 57 26.99 11.00 -36.59
N ASP A 58 28.29 11.16 -36.42
CA ASP A 58 28.94 11.56 -35.16
C ASP A 58 28.83 10.55 -34.01
N ASN A 59 28.89 9.26 -34.34
CA ASN A 59 28.83 8.16 -33.36
C ASN A 59 27.57 8.20 -32.46
N GLN A 60 26.46 8.61 -33.06
CA GLN A 60 25.15 8.67 -32.40
C GLN A 60 24.22 7.59 -32.95
N VAL A 61 23.28 7.15 -32.13
CA VAL A 61 22.21 6.23 -32.51
C VAL A 61 20.85 6.78 -32.13
N ASN A 62 19.86 6.55 -32.96
CA ASN A 62 18.48 6.82 -32.67
C ASN A 62 17.76 5.49 -32.30
N LEU A 63 17.16 5.45 -31.10
CA LEU A 63 16.47 4.24 -30.60
C LEU A 63 14.97 4.44 -30.71
N THR A 64 14.31 3.53 -31.42
CA THR A 64 12.86 3.51 -31.52
C THR A 64 12.30 2.20 -30.99
N TYR A 65 11.47 2.25 -29.95
CA TYR A 65 10.69 1.11 -29.46
C TYR A 65 9.34 1.09 -30.17
N LYS A 66 9.21 0.25 -31.19
CA LYS A 66 7.96 0.05 -31.92
C LYS A 66 7.07 -0.91 -31.15
N ILE A 67 5.91 -0.44 -30.72
CA ILE A 67 4.99 -1.17 -29.85
C ILE A 67 3.71 -1.51 -30.62
N ASP A 68 3.39 -2.80 -30.72
CA ASP A 68 2.05 -3.27 -31.04
C ASP A 68 1.37 -3.76 -29.75
N LEU A 69 0.29 -3.09 -29.37
CA LEU A 69 -0.40 -3.34 -28.11
C LEU A 69 -1.20 -4.63 -28.11
N GLY A 70 -1.75 -5.04 -29.25
CA GLY A 70 -2.76 -6.09 -29.30
C GLY A 70 -3.99 -5.78 -28.47
N ASN A 71 -4.75 -6.80 -28.12
CA ASN A 71 -5.92 -6.69 -27.26
C ASN A 71 -5.55 -6.79 -25.78
N LYS A 72 -6.38 -6.18 -24.91
CA LYS A 72 -6.24 -6.36 -23.48
C LYS A 72 -6.68 -7.76 -23.05
N ALA A 73 -5.88 -8.39 -22.21
CA ALA A 73 -6.17 -9.68 -21.61
C ALA A 73 -7.32 -9.56 -20.60
N LYS A 74 -8.49 -10.11 -20.89
CA LYS A 74 -9.69 -10.04 -20.06
C LYS A 74 -9.73 -11.21 -19.06
N ILE A 75 -10.10 -10.95 -17.81
CA ILE A 75 -10.36 -11.99 -16.82
C ILE A 75 -11.78 -12.50 -17.04
N LYS A 76 -11.95 -13.65 -17.68
CA LYS A 76 -13.26 -14.26 -17.91
C LYS A 76 -13.85 -14.87 -16.67
N ARG A 77 -13.00 -15.55 -15.88
CA ARG A 77 -13.42 -16.34 -14.72
C ARG A 77 -12.34 -16.35 -13.65
N ILE A 78 -12.78 -16.31 -12.39
CA ILE A 78 -11.93 -16.48 -11.23
C ILE A 78 -12.45 -17.69 -10.45
N LYS A 79 -11.57 -18.67 -10.23
CA LYS A 79 -11.86 -19.90 -9.49
C LYS A 79 -11.01 -20.00 -8.23
N PHE A 80 -11.59 -20.60 -7.20
CA PHE A 80 -10.89 -20.98 -5.97
C PHE A 80 -10.99 -22.48 -5.80
N ILE A 81 -9.86 -23.15 -5.68
CA ILE A 81 -9.76 -24.62 -5.53
C ILE A 81 -8.97 -24.98 -4.27
N GLY A 82 -8.92 -26.25 -3.94
CA GLY A 82 -8.21 -26.78 -2.77
C GLY A 82 -9.05 -26.73 -1.49
N ASP A 83 -8.37 -26.79 -0.34
CA ASP A 83 -8.99 -26.76 0.99
C ASP A 83 -9.32 -25.32 1.42
N LYS A 84 -10.28 -24.71 0.75
CA LYS A 84 -10.56 -23.25 0.84
C LYS A 84 -11.47 -22.81 1.99
N LYS A 85 -12.12 -23.73 2.73
CA LYS A 85 -13.01 -23.47 3.91
C LYS A 85 -14.15 -22.45 3.70
N TYR A 86 -14.09 -21.56 2.71
CA TYR A 86 -15.06 -20.50 2.46
C TYR A 86 -15.65 -20.60 1.05
N LYS A 87 -16.86 -20.07 0.85
CA LYS A 87 -17.54 -20.01 -0.44
C LYS A 87 -16.81 -19.02 -1.38
N ASP A 88 -16.81 -19.32 -2.68
CA ASP A 88 -16.19 -18.48 -3.72
C ASP A 88 -16.70 -17.04 -3.70
N SER A 89 -18.00 -16.85 -3.44
CA SER A 89 -18.58 -15.50 -3.36
C SER A 89 -17.92 -14.64 -2.27
N LYS A 90 -17.61 -15.26 -1.11
CA LYS A 90 -16.90 -14.55 -0.03
C LYS A 90 -15.46 -14.25 -0.41
N LEU A 91 -14.75 -15.20 -1.02
CA LEU A 91 -13.36 -15.04 -1.43
C LEU A 91 -13.22 -14.00 -2.56
N LYS A 92 -14.20 -13.94 -3.50
CA LYS A 92 -14.26 -12.90 -4.54
C LYS A 92 -14.38 -11.49 -3.97
N ASN A 93 -15.01 -11.32 -2.81
CA ASN A 93 -15.14 -10.00 -2.16
C ASN A 93 -13.86 -9.55 -1.43
N ILE A 94 -12.89 -10.44 -1.25
CA ILE A 94 -11.62 -10.14 -0.58
C ILE A 94 -10.57 -9.65 -1.57
N ILE A 95 -10.61 -10.19 -2.80
CA ILE A 95 -9.64 -9.87 -3.85
C ILE A 95 -10.02 -8.58 -4.61
N ILE A 96 -9.03 -7.99 -5.26
CA ILE A 96 -9.21 -6.82 -6.12
C ILE A 96 -9.56 -7.21 -7.56
N SER A 97 -8.99 -8.31 -8.07
CA SER A 97 -9.30 -8.80 -9.42
C SER A 97 -10.77 -9.06 -9.60
N GLU A 98 -11.31 -8.64 -10.73
CA GLU A 98 -12.74 -8.80 -11.08
C GLU A 98 -12.91 -9.53 -12.41
N GLU A 99 -13.98 -10.32 -12.50
CA GLU A 99 -14.38 -10.91 -13.77
C GLU A 99 -14.86 -9.83 -14.74
N TYR A 100 -14.46 -9.95 -16.02
CA TYR A 100 -14.89 -9.03 -17.08
C TYR A 100 -16.40 -9.09 -17.29
N LYS A 101 -17.03 -7.91 -17.19
CA LYS A 101 -18.45 -7.69 -17.53
C LYS A 101 -18.53 -6.46 -18.41
N PHE A 102 -19.32 -6.53 -19.51
CA PHE A 102 -19.36 -5.47 -20.51
C PHE A 102 -19.82 -4.12 -19.96
N TRP A 103 -20.65 -4.12 -18.91
CA TRP A 103 -21.14 -2.90 -18.24
C TRP A 103 -20.15 -2.29 -17.23
N LYS A 104 -19.08 -2.99 -16.87
CA LYS A 104 -18.00 -2.48 -16.02
C LYS A 104 -16.91 -1.81 -16.88
N PHE A 105 -17.25 -0.82 -17.71
CA PHE A 105 -16.32 -0.24 -18.67
C PHE A 105 -15.22 0.64 -18.04
N ILE A 106 -15.40 1.15 -16.83
CA ILE A 106 -14.44 2.04 -16.14
C ILE A 106 -13.36 1.25 -15.36
N SER A 107 -13.69 0.05 -14.84
CA SER A 107 -12.77 -0.72 -14.01
C SER A 107 -11.59 -1.31 -14.79
N GLY A 108 -10.36 -1.01 -14.37
CA GLY A 108 -9.14 -1.67 -14.85
C GLY A 108 -8.90 -3.05 -14.23
N LYS A 109 -9.58 -3.38 -13.14
CA LYS A 109 -9.42 -4.61 -12.33
C LYS A 109 -9.88 -5.89 -13.04
N LYS A 110 -10.58 -5.75 -14.15
CA LYS A 110 -11.09 -6.83 -15.02
C LYS A 110 -10.09 -7.31 -16.08
N TYR A 111 -8.92 -6.72 -16.13
CA TYR A 111 -7.83 -7.15 -17.03
C TYR A 111 -6.73 -7.84 -16.24
N LEU A 112 -6.11 -8.83 -16.88
CA LEU A 112 -5.02 -9.59 -16.29
C LEU A 112 -3.87 -8.66 -15.90
N ASN A 113 -3.49 -8.69 -14.62
CA ASN A 113 -2.39 -7.91 -14.08
C ASN A 113 -1.71 -8.75 -12.99
N GLU A 114 -0.46 -9.13 -13.23
CA GLU A 114 0.29 -10.00 -12.32
C GLU A 114 0.54 -9.34 -10.94
N GLN A 115 0.69 -8.02 -10.89
CA GLN A 115 0.87 -7.30 -9.62
C GLN A 115 -0.41 -7.35 -8.78
N ILE A 116 -1.57 -7.16 -9.42
CA ILE A 116 -2.87 -7.29 -8.75
C ILE A 116 -3.06 -8.72 -8.26
N ILE A 117 -2.72 -9.74 -9.06
CA ILE A 117 -2.81 -11.15 -8.66
C ILE A 117 -1.89 -11.45 -7.46
N LYS A 118 -0.67 -10.91 -7.42
CA LYS A 118 0.22 -11.02 -6.25
C LYS A 118 -0.38 -10.35 -5.02
N PHE A 119 -1.03 -9.21 -5.20
CA PHE A 119 -1.72 -8.51 -4.12
C PHE A 119 -2.95 -9.29 -3.63
N ASP A 120 -3.75 -9.86 -4.53
CA ASP A 120 -4.88 -10.70 -4.19
C ASP A 120 -4.45 -11.91 -3.33
N LYS A 121 -3.32 -12.54 -3.66
CA LYS A 121 -2.75 -13.61 -2.84
C LYS A 121 -2.47 -13.16 -1.40
N ARG A 122 -1.91 -11.95 -1.23
CA ARG A 122 -1.66 -11.37 0.10
C ARG A 122 -2.96 -11.08 0.84
N LEU A 123 -3.97 -10.55 0.16
CA LEU A 123 -5.28 -10.29 0.75
C LEU A 123 -5.94 -11.59 1.22
N LEU A 124 -5.92 -12.63 0.38
CA LEU A 124 -6.43 -13.95 0.76
C LEU A 124 -5.65 -14.52 1.93
N LYS A 125 -4.31 -14.52 1.88
CA LYS A 125 -3.48 -15.00 2.99
C LYS A 125 -3.80 -14.28 4.30
N ASN A 126 -3.86 -12.95 4.29
CA ASN A 126 -4.19 -12.16 5.47
C ASN A 126 -5.61 -12.45 5.99
N PHE A 127 -6.57 -12.63 5.09
CA PHE A 127 -7.93 -13.03 5.48
C PHE A 127 -7.94 -14.36 6.24
N TYR A 128 -7.22 -15.37 5.75
CA TYR A 128 -7.15 -16.68 6.40
C TYR A 128 -6.38 -16.63 7.72
N LEU A 129 -5.26 -15.89 7.77
CA LEU A 129 -4.52 -15.66 9.01
C LEU A 129 -5.41 -15.03 10.09
N ASN A 130 -6.27 -14.07 9.72
CA ASN A 130 -7.24 -13.44 10.63
C ASN A 130 -8.44 -14.34 10.99
N LYS A 131 -8.48 -15.57 10.49
CA LYS A 131 -9.51 -16.57 10.80
C LYS A 131 -8.95 -17.81 11.48
N GLY A 132 -7.69 -17.74 11.90
CA GLY A 132 -7.00 -18.80 12.61
C GLY A 132 -6.22 -19.76 11.73
N TYR A 133 -6.20 -19.61 10.43
CA TYR A 133 -5.47 -20.51 9.54
C TYR A 133 -4.02 -20.04 9.37
N TYR A 134 -3.20 -20.29 10.38
CA TYR A 134 -1.81 -19.82 10.45
C TYR A 134 -0.94 -20.35 9.30
N ASP A 135 -1.04 -21.64 9.00
CA ASP A 135 -0.25 -22.33 7.96
C ASP A 135 -0.88 -22.25 6.57
N VAL A 136 -1.77 -21.26 6.35
CA VAL A 136 -2.42 -21.13 5.06
C VAL A 136 -1.43 -20.89 3.92
N ASN A 137 -1.57 -21.69 2.86
CA ASN A 137 -0.84 -21.47 1.62
C ASN A 137 -1.79 -21.07 0.50
N VAL A 138 -1.48 -19.97 -0.18
CA VAL A 138 -2.26 -19.45 -1.30
C VAL A 138 -1.36 -19.32 -2.52
N ASN A 139 -1.61 -20.16 -3.53
CA ASN A 139 -0.96 -20.11 -4.83
C ASN A 139 -1.93 -19.59 -5.88
N SER A 140 -1.38 -19.02 -6.96
CA SER A 140 -2.17 -18.58 -8.10
C SER A 140 -1.57 -19.07 -9.38
N SER A 141 -2.43 -19.44 -10.33
CA SER A 141 -2.10 -19.67 -11.71
C SER A 141 -3.12 -18.99 -12.60
N PHE A 142 -2.74 -18.73 -13.83
CA PHE A 142 -3.69 -18.26 -14.85
C PHE A 142 -3.39 -18.95 -16.17
N ALA A 143 -4.44 -19.19 -16.93
CA ALA A 143 -4.35 -19.83 -18.24
C ALA A 143 -5.18 -19.02 -19.25
N LYS A 144 -4.64 -18.86 -20.47
CA LYS A 144 -5.39 -18.32 -21.59
C LYS A 144 -6.47 -19.31 -21.99
N LEU A 145 -7.70 -18.84 -22.18
CA LEU A 145 -8.75 -19.64 -22.77
C LEU A 145 -8.54 -19.72 -24.29
N LEU A 146 -8.72 -20.91 -24.87
CA LEU A 146 -8.48 -21.15 -26.31
C LEU A 146 -9.28 -20.16 -27.16
N ASP A 147 -8.62 -19.66 -28.24
CA ASP A 147 -9.17 -18.78 -29.26
C ASP A 147 -9.72 -17.42 -28.81
N THR A 148 -9.39 -16.98 -27.61
CA THR A 148 -9.85 -15.69 -27.07
C THR A 148 -8.71 -14.92 -26.40
N ASP A 149 -8.91 -13.59 -26.20
CA ASP A 149 -8.04 -12.77 -25.33
C ASP A 149 -8.48 -12.87 -23.87
N GLU A 150 -9.15 -13.96 -23.50
CA GLU A 150 -9.74 -14.22 -22.21
C GLU A 150 -8.86 -15.16 -21.38
N PHE A 151 -8.82 -14.91 -20.07
CA PHE A 151 -8.06 -15.68 -19.09
C PHE A 151 -8.96 -16.19 -17.96
N GLU A 152 -8.60 -17.34 -17.44
CA GLU A 152 -9.07 -17.86 -16.18
C GLU A 152 -7.96 -17.72 -15.14
N ILE A 153 -8.30 -17.14 -13.98
CA ILE A 153 -7.41 -17.10 -12.81
C ILE A 153 -7.87 -18.17 -11.83
N ILE A 154 -6.92 -18.94 -11.33
CA ILE A 154 -7.16 -19.98 -10.34
C ILE A 154 -6.33 -19.67 -9.10
N TYR A 155 -6.99 -19.49 -7.96
CA TYR A 155 -6.37 -19.45 -6.65
C TYR A 155 -6.50 -20.82 -6.00
N ASN A 156 -5.37 -21.48 -5.79
CA ASN A 156 -5.30 -22.74 -5.06
C ASN A 156 -4.97 -22.44 -3.60
N ILE A 157 -5.92 -22.73 -2.72
CA ILE A 157 -5.86 -22.42 -1.29
C ILE A 157 -5.76 -23.72 -0.52
N ASN A 158 -4.75 -23.83 0.32
CA ASN A 158 -4.65 -24.88 1.33
C ASN A 158 -4.68 -24.21 2.70
N ALA A 159 -5.86 -24.22 3.33
CA ALA A 159 -6.08 -23.53 4.59
C ALA A 159 -5.46 -24.28 5.78
N ASN A 160 -5.32 -25.61 5.67
CA ASN A 160 -4.84 -26.46 6.76
C ASN A 160 -5.71 -26.37 8.02
N ASN A 161 -5.12 -26.57 9.20
CA ASN A 161 -5.81 -26.54 10.49
C ASN A 161 -5.96 -25.12 11.03
N LYS A 162 -6.90 -24.94 11.94
CA LYS A 162 -6.99 -23.72 12.73
C LYS A 162 -6.02 -23.76 13.90
N PHE A 163 -5.40 -22.64 14.16
CA PHE A 163 -4.56 -22.37 15.31
C PHE A 163 -5.25 -21.38 16.24
N TYR A 164 -4.93 -21.49 17.52
CA TYR A 164 -5.53 -20.68 18.57
C TYR A 164 -4.43 -20.06 19.43
N PHE A 165 -4.68 -18.86 19.94
CA PHE A 165 -3.81 -18.28 20.95
C PHE A 165 -3.83 -19.14 22.22
N ASN A 166 -2.66 -19.35 22.83
CA ASN A 166 -2.54 -20.10 24.06
C ASN A 166 -1.97 -19.22 25.17
N ASN A 167 -0.66 -19.10 25.27
CA ASN A 167 -0.02 -18.28 26.26
C ASN A 167 0.57 -17.02 25.62
N LEU A 168 0.10 -15.86 26.05
CA LEU A 168 0.64 -14.57 25.63
C LEU A 168 1.34 -13.96 26.84
N LYS A 169 2.56 -13.46 26.63
CA LYS A 169 3.42 -12.87 27.66
C LYS A 169 4.03 -11.58 27.14
N LEU A 170 4.21 -10.64 28.06
CA LEU A 170 5.00 -9.43 27.85
C LEU A 170 6.31 -9.57 28.65
N ASP A 171 7.42 -9.34 28.00
CA ASP A 171 8.76 -9.32 28.58
C ASP A 171 9.26 -7.87 28.56
N LEU A 172 9.40 -7.30 29.75
CA LEU A 172 9.73 -5.89 29.97
C LEU A 172 11.19 -5.75 30.40
N PRO A 173 11.90 -4.71 29.96
CA PRO A 173 13.15 -4.28 30.57
C PRO A 173 12.97 -3.99 32.07
N SER A 174 14.04 -4.11 32.83
CA SER A 174 13.99 -4.03 34.31
C SER A 174 13.64 -2.65 34.86
N ASP A 175 13.79 -1.60 34.08
CA ASP A 175 13.51 -0.20 34.41
C ASP A 175 12.08 0.23 34.03
N PHE A 176 11.30 -0.66 33.38
CA PHE A 176 9.93 -0.38 32.99
C PHE A 176 8.95 -0.66 34.14
N ASN A 177 8.01 0.25 34.36
CA ASN A 177 6.95 0.03 35.33
C ASN A 177 5.86 -0.89 34.77
N SER A 178 5.77 -2.11 35.29
CA SER A 178 4.80 -3.11 34.87
C SER A 178 3.34 -2.71 35.08
N GLU A 179 3.05 -1.78 36.04
CA GLU A 179 1.68 -1.32 36.31
C GLU A 179 1.07 -0.61 35.08
N ASN A 180 1.89 0.05 34.26
CA ASN A 180 1.44 0.76 33.07
C ASN A 180 0.95 -0.21 31.97
N PHE A 181 1.35 -1.48 32.02
CA PHE A 181 1.01 -2.52 31.03
C PHE A 181 -0.14 -3.43 31.45
N VAL A 182 -0.84 -3.16 32.56
CA VAL A 182 -2.00 -3.96 33.02
C VAL A 182 -3.10 -4.05 31.94
N GLY A 183 -3.25 -3.02 31.09
CA GLY A 183 -4.16 -3.04 29.97
C GLY A 183 -3.82 -4.12 28.94
N ILE A 184 -2.52 -4.33 28.67
CA ILE A 184 -2.02 -5.36 27.76
C ILE A 184 -2.30 -6.77 28.29
N GLU A 185 -2.10 -6.98 29.59
CA GLU A 185 -2.40 -8.29 30.22
C GLU A 185 -3.89 -8.66 30.10
N LYS A 186 -4.79 -7.68 30.20
CA LYS A 186 -6.23 -7.91 29.98
C LYS A 186 -6.52 -8.31 28.53
N LEU A 187 -5.83 -7.69 27.56
CA LEU A 187 -5.95 -8.09 26.13
C LEU A 187 -5.49 -9.53 25.94
N PHE A 188 -4.39 -9.94 26.58
CA PHE A 188 -3.89 -11.31 26.53
C PHE A 188 -4.93 -12.32 27.05
N GLN A 189 -5.56 -12.01 28.19
CA GLN A 189 -6.60 -12.86 28.76
C GLN A 189 -7.81 -13.00 27.84
N ASN A 190 -8.23 -11.92 27.18
CA ASN A 190 -9.35 -11.93 26.24
C ASN A 190 -9.06 -12.73 24.97
N LEU A 191 -7.80 -12.81 24.54
CA LEU A 191 -7.41 -13.53 23.33
C LEU A 191 -7.09 -14.99 23.58
N LYS A 192 -6.93 -15.43 24.82
CA LYS A 192 -6.64 -16.82 25.14
C LYS A 192 -7.72 -17.75 24.61
N ASP A 193 -7.30 -18.83 23.92
CA ASP A 193 -8.16 -19.83 23.26
C ASP A 193 -9.01 -19.27 22.09
N GLU A 194 -8.89 -17.99 21.75
CA GLU A 194 -9.47 -17.43 20.52
C GLU A 194 -8.65 -17.84 19.29
N PRO A 195 -9.31 -17.94 18.10
CA PRO A 195 -8.58 -18.21 16.86
C PRO A 195 -7.48 -17.19 16.60
N TYR A 196 -6.31 -17.65 16.17
CA TYR A 196 -5.20 -16.78 15.79
C TYR A 196 -5.64 -15.68 14.80
N SER A 197 -5.13 -14.49 14.98
CA SER A 197 -5.35 -13.33 14.12
C SER A 197 -4.10 -12.48 14.03
N ILE A 198 -3.57 -12.31 12.82
CA ILE A 198 -2.41 -11.44 12.57
C ILE A 198 -2.74 -9.97 12.90
N ASN A 199 -4.01 -9.56 12.74
CA ASN A 199 -4.44 -8.22 13.13
C ASN A 199 -4.38 -8.06 14.65
N SER A 200 -4.87 -9.05 15.42
CA SER A 200 -4.80 -8.99 16.88
C SER A 200 -3.36 -8.90 17.41
N VAL A 201 -2.43 -9.62 16.76
CA VAL A 201 -1.00 -9.48 17.10
C VAL A 201 -0.50 -8.07 16.83
N ARG A 202 -0.88 -7.50 15.69
CA ARG A 202 -0.50 -6.11 15.34
C ARG A 202 -1.11 -5.09 16.28
N ASP A 203 -2.39 -5.26 16.62
CA ASP A 203 -3.10 -4.38 17.55
C ASP A 203 -2.43 -4.39 18.94
N ILE A 204 -1.98 -5.57 19.41
CA ILE A 204 -1.21 -5.69 20.66
C ILE A 204 0.12 -4.93 20.57
N ILE A 205 0.86 -5.08 19.48
CA ILE A 205 2.13 -4.37 19.29
C ILE A 205 1.87 -2.86 19.33
N GLU A 206 0.85 -2.38 18.61
CA GLU A 206 0.49 -0.96 18.57
C GLU A 206 0.11 -0.43 19.96
N GLU A 207 -0.66 -1.20 20.76
CA GLU A 207 -1.01 -0.83 22.13
C GLU A 207 0.23 -0.80 23.06
N ILE A 208 1.14 -1.79 22.93
CA ILE A 208 2.40 -1.79 23.68
C ILE A 208 3.21 -0.53 23.37
N GLU A 209 3.37 -0.22 22.09
CA GLU A 209 4.13 0.93 21.62
C GLU A 209 3.51 2.25 22.07
N LEU A 210 2.15 2.32 22.14
CA LEU A 210 1.46 3.49 22.68
C LEU A 210 1.74 3.69 24.19
N VAL A 211 1.77 2.61 24.99
CA VAL A 211 2.12 2.68 26.42
C VAL A 211 3.56 3.17 26.56
N VAL A 212 4.48 2.57 25.82
CA VAL A 212 5.90 2.93 25.80
C VAL A 212 6.10 4.42 25.47
N LEU A 213 5.39 4.90 24.46
CA LEU A 213 5.45 6.30 24.03
C LEU A 213 4.91 7.25 25.10
N ASN A 214 3.78 6.91 25.74
CA ASN A 214 3.16 7.74 26.77
C ASN A 214 4.02 7.85 28.04
N ASP A 215 4.75 6.80 28.38
CA ASP A 215 5.66 6.74 29.51
C ASP A 215 7.06 7.33 29.19
N GLN A 216 7.22 7.92 28.00
CA GLN A 216 8.46 8.57 27.55
C GLN A 216 9.68 7.63 27.48
N TYR A 217 9.47 6.33 27.34
CA TYR A 217 10.55 5.42 26.98
C TYR A 217 10.96 5.65 25.53
N GLU A 218 12.21 5.99 25.33
CA GLU A 218 12.75 6.37 24.03
C GLU A 218 13.45 5.20 23.35
N ALA A 219 13.37 5.15 22.02
CA ALA A 219 14.13 4.22 21.20
C ALA A 219 13.95 2.73 21.60
N THR A 220 12.71 2.29 21.58
CA THR A 220 12.36 0.89 21.85
C THR A 220 11.77 0.22 20.62
N GLN A 221 11.84 -1.09 20.58
CA GLN A 221 11.21 -1.93 19.57
C GLN A 221 10.53 -3.12 20.25
N THR A 222 9.31 -3.41 19.83
CA THR A 222 8.58 -4.59 20.29
C THR A 222 8.81 -5.75 19.31
N ASN A 223 9.52 -6.78 19.77
CA ASN A 223 9.73 -8.02 19.03
C ASN A 223 8.74 -9.09 19.49
N VAL A 224 8.27 -9.92 18.56
CA VAL A 224 7.34 -11.01 18.88
C VAL A 224 8.01 -12.36 18.59
N ASN A 225 8.16 -13.16 19.64
CA ASN A 225 8.65 -14.52 19.54
C ASN A 225 7.45 -15.48 19.54
N GLU A 226 7.35 -16.31 18.51
CA GLU A 226 6.28 -17.27 18.33
C GLU A 226 6.77 -18.69 18.63
N GLN A 227 6.03 -19.43 19.43
CA GLN A 227 6.25 -20.84 19.69
C GLN A 227 4.96 -21.62 19.40
N ILE A 228 5.03 -22.54 18.46
CA ILE A 228 3.91 -23.35 18.05
C ILE A 228 4.00 -24.71 18.70
N ILE A 229 2.94 -25.14 19.38
CA ILE A 229 2.78 -26.47 19.97
C ILE A 229 1.44 -27.00 19.53
N ASP A 230 1.45 -28.04 18.70
CA ASP A 230 0.26 -28.57 18.03
C ASP A 230 -0.48 -27.45 17.25
N ASN A 231 -1.75 -27.21 17.57
CA ASN A 231 -2.54 -26.12 16.96
C ASN A 231 -2.66 -24.88 17.87
N LYS A 232 -1.73 -24.70 18.82
CA LYS A 232 -1.71 -23.59 19.75
C LYS A 232 -0.45 -22.75 19.55
N ILE A 233 -0.61 -21.43 19.62
CA ILE A 233 0.47 -20.44 19.44
C ILE A 233 0.70 -19.73 20.75
N ASN A 234 1.90 -19.83 21.28
CA ASN A 234 2.39 -18.99 22.37
C ASN A 234 3.12 -17.79 21.78
N LEU A 235 2.82 -16.61 22.27
CA LEU A 235 3.48 -15.37 21.86
C LEU A 235 4.17 -14.73 23.08
N THR A 236 5.42 -14.35 22.87
CA THR A 236 6.15 -13.50 23.83
C THR A 236 6.48 -12.19 23.14
N PHE A 237 5.85 -11.13 23.60
CA PHE A 237 6.14 -9.76 23.18
C PHE A 237 7.28 -9.25 24.04
N LYS A 238 8.42 -8.98 23.44
CA LYS A 238 9.62 -8.51 24.13
C LYS A 238 9.90 -7.08 23.71
N ILE A 239 9.94 -6.18 24.70
CA ILE A 239 10.38 -4.80 24.47
C ILE A 239 11.90 -4.79 24.63
N GLU A 240 12.59 -4.27 23.64
CA GLU A 240 14.05 -4.12 23.63
C GLU A 240 14.41 -2.67 23.35
N GLU A 241 15.42 -2.17 24.06
CA GLU A 241 16.01 -0.89 23.73
C GLU A 241 16.77 -0.99 22.41
N THR A 242 16.69 0.05 21.60
CA THR A 242 17.36 0.16 20.31
C THR A 242 18.29 1.38 20.29
N GLU A 243 19.08 1.49 19.26
CA GLU A 243 19.87 2.70 19.02
C GLU A 243 18.95 3.92 18.85
N LYS A 244 19.31 5.03 19.48
CA LYS A 244 18.59 6.29 19.35
C LYS A 244 19.00 7.00 18.08
N PHE A 245 18.04 7.23 17.20
CA PHE A 245 18.20 8.05 16.00
C PHE A 245 17.52 9.40 16.22
N THR A 246 18.19 10.48 15.90
CA THR A 246 17.63 11.84 15.97
C THR A 246 17.07 12.23 14.61
N VAL A 247 15.92 12.89 14.58
CA VAL A 247 15.36 13.50 13.38
C VAL A 247 16.22 14.70 12.99
N GLU A 248 17.06 14.54 11.99
CA GLU A 248 17.95 15.60 11.51
C GLU A 248 17.17 16.67 10.78
N ARG A 249 16.23 16.26 9.93
CA ARG A 249 15.45 17.16 9.10
C ARG A 249 14.16 16.50 8.63
N ILE A 250 13.13 17.33 8.46
CA ILE A 250 11.85 16.96 7.86
C ILE A 250 11.69 17.69 6.55
N ASN A 251 11.72 16.95 5.44
CA ASN A 251 11.48 17.47 4.10
C ASN A 251 10.00 17.27 3.72
N ILE A 252 9.41 18.32 3.14
CA ILE A 252 8.03 18.28 2.64
C ILE A 252 8.07 18.58 1.15
N PHE A 253 7.45 17.71 0.34
CA PHE A 253 7.43 17.82 -1.11
C PHE A 253 6.00 17.77 -1.64
N GLY A 254 5.70 18.54 -2.69
CA GLY A 254 4.44 18.51 -3.42
C GLY A 254 3.31 19.35 -2.80
N ASN A 255 3.62 20.24 -1.89
CA ASN A 255 2.69 21.21 -1.31
C ASN A 255 2.68 22.53 -2.09
N ASP A 256 2.23 22.47 -3.35
CA ASP A 256 2.25 23.62 -4.26
C ASP A 256 1.27 24.75 -3.84
N ILE A 257 0.17 24.40 -3.20
CA ILE A 257 -0.91 25.30 -2.76
C ILE A 257 -0.89 25.47 -1.24
N THR A 258 -0.78 24.34 -0.50
CA THR A 258 -0.86 24.33 0.96
C THR A 258 0.42 24.88 1.57
N ARG A 259 0.28 25.80 2.51
CA ARG A 259 1.43 26.38 3.23
C ARG A 259 2.13 25.29 4.04
N GLU A 260 3.44 25.28 4.03
CA GLU A 260 4.25 24.31 4.79
C GLU A 260 3.92 24.34 6.29
N SER A 261 3.62 25.51 6.86
CA SER A 261 3.23 25.64 8.27
C SER A 261 1.97 24.82 8.63
N VAL A 262 1.01 24.67 7.68
CA VAL A 262 -0.19 23.84 7.90
C VAL A 262 0.21 22.37 8.04
N ILE A 263 1.18 21.93 7.24
CA ILE A 263 1.67 20.56 7.28
C ILE A 263 2.46 20.33 8.56
N ARG A 264 3.46 21.18 8.86
CA ARG A 264 4.31 21.07 10.06
C ARG A 264 3.50 21.07 11.35
N ASN A 265 2.46 21.91 11.46
CA ASN A 265 1.59 21.96 12.66
C ASN A 265 0.75 20.68 12.87
N ASN A 266 0.69 19.78 11.90
CA ASN A 266 -0.01 18.50 11.99
C ASN A 266 0.94 17.30 12.14
N LEU A 267 2.25 17.55 12.21
CA LEU A 267 3.22 16.52 12.52
C LEU A 267 3.22 16.23 14.04
N SER A 268 3.55 15.02 14.40
CA SER A 268 3.64 14.55 15.79
C SER A 268 5.09 14.41 16.25
N LEU A 269 6.04 14.84 15.44
CA LEU A 269 7.47 14.88 15.75
C LEU A 269 8.12 16.05 14.99
N ASP A 270 9.17 16.59 15.57
CA ASP A 270 9.91 17.73 15.06
C ASP A 270 11.38 17.39 14.78
N GLU A 271 12.07 18.31 14.10
CA GLU A 271 13.52 18.23 13.90
C GLU A 271 14.23 18.36 15.26
N GLY A 272 15.13 17.43 15.54
CA GLY A 272 15.82 17.32 16.84
C GLY A 272 15.22 16.28 17.78
N ASP A 273 14.00 15.81 17.55
CA ASP A 273 13.37 14.76 18.33
C ASP A 273 14.05 13.40 18.11
N ILE A 274 13.86 12.48 19.05
CA ILE A 274 14.21 11.09 18.84
C ILE A 274 13.22 10.49 17.85
N TYR A 275 13.75 9.88 16.78
CA TYR A 275 12.93 9.24 15.76
C TYR A 275 12.11 8.11 16.35
N ASN A 276 10.82 8.15 16.10
CA ASN A 276 9.87 7.12 16.47
C ASN A 276 8.95 6.84 15.27
N GLU A 277 8.87 5.58 14.86
CA GLU A 277 8.09 5.16 13.68
C GLU A 277 6.59 5.41 13.86
N LEU A 278 6.05 5.20 15.07
CA LEU A 278 4.64 5.48 15.35
C LEU A 278 4.32 6.98 15.22
N LEU A 279 5.18 7.86 15.73
CA LEU A 279 4.98 9.30 15.58
C LEU A 279 5.06 9.74 14.12
N ALA A 280 5.99 9.15 13.35
CA ALA A 280 6.05 9.39 11.90
C ALA A 280 4.77 8.91 11.21
N LYS A 281 4.27 7.73 11.55
CA LYS A 281 3.00 7.20 11.03
C LYS A 281 1.78 7.99 11.47
N LYS A 282 1.76 8.44 12.72
CA LYS A 282 0.72 9.34 13.25
C LYS A 282 0.70 10.67 12.49
N SER A 283 1.87 11.23 12.19
CA SER A 283 2.00 12.43 11.37
C SER A 283 1.40 12.23 9.98
N GLU A 284 1.73 11.12 9.31
CA GLU A 284 1.14 10.76 8.01
C GLU A 284 -0.39 10.66 8.08
N ASN A 285 -0.92 10.00 9.12
CA ASN A 285 -2.36 9.85 9.31
C ASN A 285 -3.05 11.20 9.63
N ASN A 286 -2.42 12.05 10.43
CA ASN A 286 -2.92 13.40 10.70
C ASN A 286 -3.04 14.21 9.40
N LEU A 287 -2.00 14.19 8.55
CA LEU A 287 -2.02 14.85 7.26
C LEU A 287 -3.11 14.30 6.34
N LYS A 288 -3.27 12.97 6.28
CA LYS A 288 -4.37 12.32 5.53
C LYS A 288 -5.75 12.76 6.03
N SER A 289 -5.90 12.92 7.34
CA SER A 289 -7.17 13.30 7.99
C SER A 289 -7.61 14.74 7.68
N LEU A 290 -6.70 15.62 7.29
CA LEU A 290 -7.06 16.98 6.84
C LEU A 290 -8.00 16.96 5.64
N GLY A 291 -7.96 15.88 4.83
CA GLY A 291 -8.85 15.70 3.69
C GLY A 291 -8.56 16.64 2.52
N ILE A 292 -7.45 17.36 2.53
CA ILE A 292 -7.00 18.27 1.46
C ILE A 292 -5.97 17.65 0.52
N PHE A 293 -5.44 16.48 0.88
CA PHE A 293 -4.46 15.74 0.11
C PHE A 293 -5.09 14.49 -0.53
N ALA A 294 -4.64 14.16 -1.74
CA ALA A 294 -5.03 12.93 -2.45
C ALA A 294 -4.17 11.75 -2.00
N GLU A 295 -2.89 12.00 -1.76
CA GLU A 295 -1.91 11.00 -1.33
C GLU A 295 -0.96 11.69 -0.35
N VAL A 296 -0.54 10.97 0.69
CA VAL A 296 0.53 11.36 1.61
C VAL A 296 1.34 10.10 1.87
N ASP A 297 2.61 10.13 1.49
CA ASP A 297 3.55 9.02 1.70
C ASP A 297 4.73 9.52 2.52
N THR A 298 5.14 8.72 3.50
CA THR A 298 6.29 9.00 4.35
C THR A 298 7.44 8.10 3.96
N ASN A 299 8.60 8.68 3.72
CA ASN A 299 9.86 7.98 3.50
C ASN A 299 10.87 8.39 4.57
N VAL A 300 11.61 7.43 5.10
CA VAL A 300 12.65 7.68 6.11
C VAL A 300 13.99 7.23 5.53
N ILE A 301 14.91 8.15 5.44
CA ILE A 301 16.24 7.90 4.90
C ILE A 301 17.32 8.21 5.95
N GLN A 302 18.51 7.67 5.73
CA GLN A 302 19.67 7.97 6.57
C GLN A 302 20.04 9.45 6.44
N GLY A 303 20.31 10.09 7.59
CA GLY A 303 20.85 11.46 7.64
C GLY A 303 22.35 11.52 7.42
N ASN A 304 22.95 12.67 7.74
CA ASN A 304 24.38 12.89 7.55
C ASN A 304 25.26 12.17 8.57
N SER A 305 24.71 11.78 9.74
CA SER A 305 25.38 10.97 10.73
C SER A 305 24.76 9.56 10.79
N ASP A 306 25.52 8.58 11.32
CA ASP A 306 25.06 7.21 11.47
C ASP A 306 23.81 7.12 12.39
N PHE A 307 23.64 8.08 13.30
CA PHE A 307 22.55 8.14 14.28
C PHE A 307 21.52 9.22 13.94
N SER A 308 21.42 9.65 12.68
CA SER A 308 20.41 10.61 12.26
C SER A 308 19.51 10.07 11.15
N LYS A 309 18.26 10.53 11.13
CA LYS A 309 17.24 10.19 10.12
C LYS A 309 16.68 11.46 9.52
N ILE A 310 16.41 11.41 8.22
CA ILE A 310 15.65 12.44 7.51
C ILE A 310 14.29 11.84 7.16
N ILE A 311 13.24 12.57 7.49
CA ILE A 311 11.87 12.17 7.18
C ILE A 311 11.39 12.98 5.98
N GLU A 312 10.87 12.31 4.97
CA GLU A 312 10.34 12.94 3.76
C GLU A 312 8.85 12.66 3.66
N PHE A 313 8.04 13.73 3.69
CA PHE A 313 6.62 13.67 3.41
C PHE A 313 6.37 14.05 1.94
N ASN A 314 6.01 13.07 1.12
CA ASN A 314 5.64 13.27 -0.28
C ASN A 314 4.12 13.44 -0.36
N ILE A 315 3.70 14.65 -0.68
CA ILE A 315 2.30 15.05 -0.65
C ILE A 315 1.81 15.25 -2.08
N LYS A 316 0.60 14.80 -2.34
CA LYS A 316 -0.12 15.11 -3.56
C LYS A 316 -1.44 15.80 -3.21
N GLU A 317 -1.54 17.06 -3.58
CA GLU A 317 -2.72 17.85 -3.34
C GLU A 317 -3.89 17.43 -4.23
N LYS A 318 -5.10 17.72 -3.80
CA LYS A 318 -6.32 17.55 -4.60
C LYS A 318 -7.14 18.83 -4.59
N PRO A 319 -8.02 19.04 -5.60
CA PRO A 319 -8.97 20.12 -5.55
C PRO A 319 -9.84 20.04 -4.29
N THR A 320 -9.97 21.15 -3.56
CA THR A 320 -10.65 21.25 -2.27
C THR A 320 -11.93 22.10 -2.32
N GLY A 321 -12.15 22.78 -3.46
CA GLY A 321 -13.35 23.58 -3.71
C GLY A 321 -14.52 22.72 -4.17
N GLU A 322 -15.70 22.96 -3.60
CA GLU A 322 -16.95 22.30 -3.94
C GLU A 322 -18.01 23.37 -4.29
N ILE A 323 -18.74 23.19 -5.38
CA ILE A 323 -19.91 24.01 -5.75
C ILE A 323 -21.14 23.15 -5.55
N MET A 324 -22.07 23.64 -4.77
CA MET A 324 -23.35 23.00 -4.49
C MET A 324 -24.49 23.80 -5.08
N ALA A 325 -25.45 23.12 -5.73
CA ALA A 325 -26.69 23.70 -6.17
C ALA A 325 -27.85 22.76 -5.78
N GLY A 326 -28.90 23.31 -5.23
CA GLY A 326 -30.08 22.57 -4.81
C GLY A 326 -31.36 23.27 -5.23
N ALA A 327 -32.37 22.49 -5.58
CA ALA A 327 -33.72 22.98 -5.78
C ALA A 327 -34.70 22.12 -4.96
N GLY A 328 -35.64 22.74 -4.29
CA GLY A 328 -36.63 22.05 -3.47
C GLY A 328 -38.04 22.63 -3.70
N PHE A 329 -39.05 21.77 -3.59
CA PHE A 329 -40.47 22.18 -3.56
C PHE A 329 -41.07 21.71 -2.24
N GLY A 330 -41.74 22.59 -1.57
CA GLY A 330 -42.46 22.32 -0.34
C GLY A 330 -43.82 23.00 -0.28
N THR A 331 -44.57 22.80 0.80
CA THR A 331 -45.89 23.42 1.03
C THR A 331 -45.83 24.94 1.06
N SER A 332 -44.67 25.53 1.30
CA SER A 332 -44.42 26.99 1.32
C SER A 332 -43.87 27.55 0.00
N GLY A 333 -43.70 26.71 -1.05
CA GLY A 333 -43.25 27.14 -2.37
C GLY A 333 -41.96 26.46 -2.83
N ALA A 334 -41.37 26.98 -3.93
CA ALA A 334 -40.10 26.53 -4.50
C ALA A 334 -38.94 27.26 -3.85
N SER A 335 -37.84 26.54 -3.60
CA SER A 335 -36.58 27.11 -3.13
C SER A 335 -35.43 26.71 -4.04
N ILE A 336 -34.51 27.62 -4.28
CA ILE A 336 -33.25 27.39 -4.97
C ILE A 336 -32.13 27.79 -4.02
N SER A 337 -31.13 26.92 -3.88
CA SER A 337 -29.92 27.17 -3.09
C SER A 337 -28.69 26.99 -3.93
N ALA A 338 -27.68 27.82 -3.71
CA ALA A 338 -26.36 27.67 -4.27
C ALA A 338 -25.32 27.93 -3.16
N GLY A 339 -24.29 27.15 -3.14
CA GLY A 339 -23.22 27.30 -2.15
C GLY A 339 -21.86 26.98 -2.74
N VAL A 340 -20.84 27.62 -2.19
CA VAL A 340 -19.44 27.31 -2.47
C VAL A 340 -18.80 26.92 -1.14
N LYS A 341 -18.01 25.86 -1.13
CA LYS A 341 -17.25 25.40 0.03
C LYS A 341 -15.81 25.19 -0.40
N GLU A 342 -14.89 25.70 0.39
CA GLU A 342 -13.45 25.50 0.19
C GLU A 342 -12.84 24.93 1.48
N ASN A 343 -12.14 23.79 1.38
CA ASN A 343 -11.56 23.12 2.54
C ASN A 343 -10.10 23.53 2.80
N ASN A 344 -9.49 24.29 1.88
CA ASN A 344 -8.11 24.77 2.01
C ASN A 344 -7.97 26.21 1.54
N TYR A 345 -8.78 27.11 2.12
CA TYR A 345 -8.84 28.51 1.71
C TYR A 345 -7.48 29.20 1.81
N LEU A 346 -6.99 29.72 0.68
CA LEU A 346 -5.66 30.34 0.52
C LEU A 346 -4.48 29.46 0.98
N GLY A 347 -4.62 28.12 0.91
CA GLY A 347 -3.58 27.18 1.33
C GLY A 347 -3.38 27.12 2.84
N ARG A 348 -4.33 27.60 3.63
CA ARG A 348 -4.20 27.69 5.09
C ARG A 348 -4.84 26.51 5.84
N GLY A 349 -5.40 25.52 5.14
CA GLY A 349 -6.13 24.40 5.76
C GLY A 349 -7.43 24.84 6.43
N ILE A 350 -7.93 26.05 6.14
CA ILE A 350 -9.14 26.61 6.72
C ILE A 350 -10.32 26.29 5.82
N LYS A 351 -11.43 25.85 6.42
CA LYS A 351 -12.70 25.61 5.72
C LYS A 351 -13.48 26.93 5.62
N PHE A 352 -13.91 27.23 4.40
CA PHE A 352 -14.74 28.41 4.09
C PHE A 352 -16.06 27.95 3.49
#